data_943f7925dd038d17636b7e3160183f09
#
_entry.id   943f7925dd038d17636b7e3160183f09
#
_cell.length_a   1.000
_cell.length_b   1.000
_cell.length_c   1.000
_cell.angle_alpha   90.00
_cell.angle_beta   90.00
_cell.angle_gamma   90.00
#
_symmetry.space_group_name_H-M   'P 1'
#
loop_
_entity.id
_entity.type
_entity.pdbx_description
1 polymer ?
#
loop_
_entity_poly.entity_id
_entity_poly.type
_entity_poly.pdbx_seq_one_letter_code
_entity_poly.pdbx_strand_id
1 'polypeptide(L)'
;EESIHNISNFLNHFEWIEKKRNTTNNFNIDSHPWTKLLSPYKRCCLVYLVDKEELAHISTFLQKEEIPILLLSEYEIPDDTELSEIVTAVQVEFSEQKVFENDSIEQNFPRLFLYANTFETILRILNPSKVVCLTSSKTYQKELLLGFAKDLNTKIECW
;
A
#
# COMPACT_ATOMS: atom_id res chain seq x y z
N GLU A 1 14.58 9.15 7.60
CA GLU A 1 15.90 9.20 7.74
C GLU A 1 16.54 7.94 7.42
N GLU A 2 16.46 6.97 8.26
CA GLU A 2 16.99 5.67 7.96
C GLU A 2 16.22 4.99 6.87
N SER A 3 15.15 5.61 6.43
CA SER A 3 14.18 4.97 5.57
C SER A 3 14.74 4.62 4.18
N ILE A 4 15.60 5.45 3.60
CA ILE A 4 16.05 5.21 2.22
C ILE A 4 16.85 3.92 2.11
N HIS A 5 17.80 3.69 3.01
CA HIS A 5 18.58 2.46 2.97
C HIS A 5 17.73 1.25 3.29
N ASN A 6 16.82 1.39 4.24
CA ASN A 6 15.94 0.28 4.62
C ASN A 6 15.02 -0.09 3.47
N ILE A 7 14.53 0.90 2.74
CA ILE A 7 13.66 0.63 1.61
C ILE A 7 14.40 -0.10 0.51
N SER A 8 15.62 0.31 0.21
CA SER A 8 16.41 -0.37 -0.82
C SER A 8 16.61 -1.84 -0.50
N ASN A 9 16.89 -2.14 0.77
CA ASN A 9 17.02 -3.53 1.19
C ASN A 9 15.69 -4.26 1.20
N PHE A 10 14.60 -3.52 1.36
CA PHE A 10 13.26 -4.09 1.42
C PHE A 10 12.77 -4.52 0.04
N LEU A 11 13.28 -3.90 -1.02
CA LEU A 11 12.76 -4.11 -2.38
C LEU A 11 13.54 -5.18 -3.14
N ASN A 12 13.74 -6.34 -2.50
CA ASN A 12 14.57 -7.39 -3.08
C ASN A 12 13.95 -8.05 -4.31
N HIS A 13 12.62 -8.06 -4.42
CA HIS A 13 11.93 -8.80 -5.46
C HIS A 13 11.13 -7.91 -6.41
N PHE A 14 11.09 -6.62 -6.14
CA PHE A 14 10.22 -5.73 -6.88
C PHE A 14 10.52 -5.73 -8.39
N GLU A 15 11.79 -5.65 -8.75
CA GLU A 15 12.15 -5.62 -10.17
C GLU A 15 11.77 -6.92 -10.87
N TRP A 16 11.96 -8.04 -10.18
CA TRP A 16 11.61 -9.33 -10.75
C TRP A 16 10.10 -9.41 -11.01
N ILE A 17 9.31 -8.95 -10.03
CA ILE A 17 7.86 -8.97 -10.16
C ILE A 17 7.41 -8.08 -11.32
N GLU A 18 8.02 -6.91 -11.46
CA GLU A 18 7.67 -5.99 -12.54
C GLU A 18 8.03 -6.55 -13.91
N LYS A 19 9.16 -7.24 -14.02
CA LYS A 19 9.52 -7.89 -15.26
C LYS A 19 8.52 -8.97 -15.65
N LYS A 20 8.11 -9.77 -14.66
CA LYS A 20 7.15 -10.84 -14.91
C LYS A 20 5.78 -10.29 -15.23
N ARG A 21 5.40 -9.23 -14.59
CA ARG A 21 4.10 -8.60 -14.84
C ARG A 21 4.01 -8.04 -16.25
N ASN A 22 5.09 -7.44 -16.70
CA ASN A 22 5.25 -6.96 -18.08
C ASN A 22 3.99 -6.29 -18.61
N THR A 23 3.39 -5.42 -17.83
CA THR A 23 2.21 -4.71 -18.27
C THR A 23 2.63 -3.57 -19.18
N THR A 24 1.98 -3.48 -20.32
CA THR A 24 2.15 -2.32 -21.15
C THR A 24 1.41 -1.17 -20.50
N ASN A 25 1.94 0.00 -20.71
CA ASN A 25 1.50 1.16 -19.99
C ASN A 25 0.31 1.83 -20.62
N ASN A 26 -0.84 1.17 -20.56
CA ASN A 26 -2.06 1.73 -21.11
C ASN A 26 -3.00 2.24 -20.03
N PHE A 27 -2.45 2.55 -18.88
CA PHE A 27 -3.27 3.01 -17.78
C PHE A 27 -3.84 4.41 -18.08
N ASN A 28 -5.15 4.52 -18.02
CA ASN A 28 -5.82 5.80 -18.21
C ASN A 28 -6.59 6.13 -16.94
N ILE A 29 -6.08 7.12 -16.21
CA ILE A 29 -6.67 7.53 -14.95
C ILE A 29 -8.12 7.97 -15.13
N ASP A 30 -8.38 8.71 -16.19
CA ASP A 30 -9.70 9.31 -16.36
C ASP A 30 -10.79 8.28 -16.60
N SER A 31 -10.45 7.13 -17.18
CA SER A 31 -11.44 6.12 -17.50
C SER A 31 -11.50 4.96 -16.50
N HIS A 32 -10.62 4.94 -15.50
CA HIS A 32 -10.60 3.84 -14.54
C HIS A 32 -11.79 3.95 -13.58
N PRO A 33 -12.46 2.83 -13.28
CA PRO A 33 -13.66 2.88 -12.41
C PRO A 33 -13.39 3.46 -11.03
N TRP A 34 -12.18 3.28 -10.50
CA TRP A 34 -11.85 3.74 -9.16
C TRP A 34 -11.54 5.22 -9.08
N THR A 35 -11.35 5.88 -10.22
CA THR A 35 -10.99 7.29 -10.22
C THR A 35 -12.00 8.14 -9.47
N LYS A 36 -13.29 7.88 -9.72
CA LYS A 36 -14.34 8.64 -9.07
C LYS A 36 -14.41 8.35 -7.58
N LEU A 37 -14.24 7.07 -7.22
CA LEU A 37 -14.29 6.68 -5.81
C LEU A 37 -13.13 7.26 -5.00
N LEU A 38 -11.96 7.32 -5.59
CA LEU A 38 -10.76 7.75 -4.88
C LEU A 38 -10.50 9.25 -5.00
N SER A 39 -11.25 9.92 -5.87
CA SER A 39 -11.03 11.34 -6.13
C SER A 39 -11.05 12.21 -4.86
N PRO A 40 -11.96 11.98 -3.89
CA PRO A 40 -11.96 12.81 -2.67
C PRO A 40 -10.70 12.66 -1.83
N TYR A 41 -9.90 11.62 -2.06
CA TYR A 41 -8.74 11.32 -1.24
C TYR A 41 -7.41 11.65 -1.92
N LYS A 42 -7.45 12.35 -3.05
CA LYS A 42 -6.22 12.73 -3.74
C LYS A 42 -5.31 13.53 -2.81
N ARG A 43 -4.02 13.25 -2.90
CA ARG A 43 -2.99 13.90 -2.08
C ARG A 43 -3.11 13.59 -0.59
N CYS A 44 -3.82 12.53 -0.24
CA CYS A 44 -3.92 12.10 1.15
C CYS A 44 -2.61 11.46 1.61
N CYS A 45 -2.58 11.14 2.90
CA CYS A 45 -1.54 10.28 3.45
C CYS A 45 -2.06 8.85 3.38
N LEU A 46 -1.39 8.00 2.62
CA LEU A 46 -1.81 6.61 2.47
C LEU A 46 -1.06 5.74 3.47
N VAL A 47 -1.81 5.09 4.36
CA VAL A 47 -1.25 4.19 5.37
C VAL A 47 -1.70 2.77 5.04
N TYR A 48 -0.76 1.84 4.97
CA TYR A 48 -1.07 0.46 4.62
C TYR A 48 -0.80 -0.47 5.78
N LEU A 49 -1.79 -1.28 6.15
CA LEU A 49 -1.69 -2.23 7.26
C LEU A 49 -1.97 -3.64 6.75
N VAL A 50 -1.11 -4.58 7.12
CA VAL A 50 -1.27 -5.98 6.73
C VAL A 50 -2.02 -6.76 7.80
N ASP A 51 -1.76 -6.48 9.08
CA ASP A 51 -2.43 -7.19 10.16
C ASP A 51 -2.84 -6.22 11.26
N LYS A 52 -3.68 -6.70 12.16
CA LYS A 52 -4.30 -5.84 13.16
C LYS A 52 -3.31 -5.34 14.22
N GLU A 53 -2.21 -6.04 14.43
CA GLU A 53 -1.22 -5.59 15.38
C GLU A 53 -0.56 -4.30 14.94
N GLU A 54 -0.49 -4.08 13.64
CA GLU A 54 0.13 -2.88 13.11
C GLU A 54 -0.66 -1.62 13.44
N LEU A 55 -1.97 -1.75 13.60
CA LEU A 55 -2.79 -0.59 13.94
C LEU A 55 -2.37 0.01 15.28
N ALA A 56 -2.07 -0.84 16.26
CA ALA A 56 -1.63 -0.35 17.56
C ALA A 56 -0.30 0.40 17.45
N HIS A 57 0.59 -0.08 16.59
CA HIS A 57 1.90 0.55 16.42
C HIS A 57 1.82 1.90 15.73
N ILE A 58 0.81 2.10 14.88
CA ILE A 58 0.70 3.32 14.09
C ILE A 58 -0.25 4.34 14.74
N SER A 59 -0.89 3.99 15.85
CA SER A 59 -1.95 4.82 16.42
C SER A 59 -1.47 6.23 16.77
N THR A 60 -0.24 6.37 17.28
CA THR A 60 0.31 7.68 17.61
C THR A 60 0.44 8.55 16.37
N PHE A 61 0.91 7.95 15.26
CA PHE A 61 1.01 8.66 14.00
C PHE A 61 -0.38 9.13 13.55
N LEU A 62 -1.37 8.26 13.63
CA LEU A 62 -2.72 8.59 13.17
C LEU A 62 -3.30 9.78 13.94
N GLN A 63 -2.94 9.90 15.21
CA GLN A 63 -3.45 11.00 16.04
C GLN A 63 -2.75 12.32 15.78
N LYS A 64 -1.52 12.26 15.30
CA LYS A 64 -0.71 13.47 15.12
C LYS A 64 -0.75 14.02 13.71
N GLU A 65 -1.11 13.20 12.73
CA GLU A 65 -1.13 13.64 11.35
C GLU A 65 -2.22 14.67 11.13
N GLU A 66 -1.94 15.69 10.32
CA GLU A 66 -2.89 16.76 10.08
C GLU A 66 -3.55 16.69 8.72
N ILE A 67 -2.96 15.98 7.78
CA ILE A 67 -3.59 15.83 6.47
C ILE A 67 -4.50 14.62 6.47
N PRO A 68 -5.51 14.59 5.60
CA PRO A 68 -6.41 13.44 5.56
C PRO A 68 -5.65 12.14 5.32
N ILE A 69 -6.09 11.10 6.00
CA ILE A 69 -5.45 9.79 5.96
C ILE A 69 -6.41 8.78 5.34
N LEU A 70 -5.92 8.05 4.34
CA LEU A 70 -6.62 6.88 3.83
C LEU A 70 -5.90 5.66 4.40
N LEU A 71 -6.61 4.94 5.28
CA LEU A 71 -6.06 3.76 5.94
C LEU A 71 -6.47 2.53 5.15
N LEU A 72 -5.51 1.96 4.44
CA LEU A 72 -5.73 0.80 3.59
C LEU A 72 -5.35 -0.45 4.36
N SER A 73 -6.31 -1.33 4.62
CA SER A 73 -6.11 -2.46 5.49
C SER A 73 -6.49 -3.76 4.81
N GLU A 74 -5.74 -4.83 5.09
CA GLU A 74 -6.09 -6.15 4.59
C GLU A 74 -6.98 -6.91 5.56
N TYR A 75 -7.27 -6.32 6.70
CA TYR A 75 -8.16 -6.93 7.68
C TYR A 75 -9.28 -5.95 8.03
N GLU A 76 -10.35 -6.48 8.57
CA GLU A 76 -11.49 -5.64 8.95
C GLU A 76 -11.16 -4.85 10.21
N ILE A 77 -11.25 -3.54 10.12
CA ILE A 77 -11.05 -2.67 11.27
C ILE A 77 -12.38 -2.59 12.01
N PRO A 78 -12.43 -2.95 13.30
CA PRO A 78 -13.70 -2.94 14.03
C PRO A 78 -14.34 -1.56 14.05
N ASP A 79 -15.66 -1.52 13.97
CA ASP A 79 -16.39 -0.27 13.95
C ASP A 79 -16.17 0.57 15.21
N ASP A 80 -15.87 -0.07 16.33
CA ASP A 80 -15.65 0.64 17.58
C ASP A 80 -14.21 1.15 17.74
N THR A 81 -13.38 0.99 16.72
CA THR A 81 -12.02 1.53 16.74
C THR A 81 -12.09 3.04 16.71
N GLU A 82 -11.39 3.69 17.65
CA GLU A 82 -11.35 5.14 17.70
C GLU A 82 -10.37 5.68 16.68
N LEU A 83 -10.91 6.35 15.66
CA LEU A 83 -10.11 6.99 14.64
C LEU A 83 -10.54 8.46 14.56
N SER A 84 -9.58 9.33 14.26
CA SER A 84 -9.91 10.75 14.12
C SER A 84 -10.76 10.96 12.87
N GLU A 85 -11.37 12.14 12.77
CA GLU A 85 -12.26 12.47 11.66
C GLU A 85 -11.54 12.48 10.32
N ILE A 86 -10.23 12.70 10.32
CA ILE A 86 -9.48 12.77 9.06
C ILE A 86 -9.06 11.39 8.54
N VAL A 87 -9.36 10.32 9.29
CA VAL A 87 -8.99 8.97 8.89
C VAL A 87 -10.18 8.27 8.25
N THR A 88 -9.99 7.81 7.03
CA THR A 88 -10.96 6.96 6.35
C THR A 88 -10.34 5.58 6.18
N ALA A 89 -10.99 4.56 6.71
CA ALA A 89 -10.47 3.20 6.63
C ALA A 89 -11.16 2.45 5.50
N VAL A 90 -10.36 1.78 4.68
CA VAL A 90 -10.86 0.98 3.57
C VAL A 90 -10.21 -0.39 3.66
N GLN A 91 -11.02 -1.44 3.62
CA GLN A 91 -10.49 -2.79 3.61
C GLN A 91 -10.31 -3.25 2.17
N VAL A 92 -9.13 -3.81 1.89
CA VAL A 92 -8.84 -4.41 0.59
C VAL A 92 -8.94 -5.91 0.75
N GLU A 93 -9.89 -6.51 0.02
CA GLU A 93 -10.07 -7.95 0.09
C GLU A 93 -9.61 -8.59 -1.20
N PHE A 94 -8.63 -9.47 -1.08
CA PHE A 94 -8.17 -10.28 -2.20
C PHE A 94 -8.76 -11.68 -2.11
N SER A 95 -9.69 -11.87 -1.18
CA SER A 95 -10.44 -13.11 -1.07
C SER A 95 -9.52 -14.30 -0.84
N GLU A 96 -9.51 -15.23 -1.81
CA GLU A 96 -8.73 -16.44 -1.69
C GLU A 96 -7.31 -16.25 -2.19
N GLN A 97 -6.92 -15.04 -2.55
CA GLN A 97 -5.61 -14.76 -3.14
C GLN A 97 -4.60 -14.35 -2.09
N LYS A 98 -4.39 -15.20 -1.10
CA LYS A 98 -3.45 -14.88 -0.05
C LYS A 98 -2.02 -15.16 -0.49
N VAL A 99 -1.12 -14.28 -0.07
CA VAL A 99 0.30 -14.46 -0.29
C VAL A 99 0.86 -15.26 0.89
N PHE A 100 1.60 -16.31 0.58
CA PHE A 100 2.20 -17.15 1.60
C PHE A 100 3.69 -16.84 1.68
N GLU A 101 4.10 -16.33 2.84
CA GLU A 101 5.49 -15.86 3.01
C GLU A 101 6.52 -16.99 2.93
N ASN A 102 6.09 -18.21 3.26
CA ASN A 102 6.99 -19.36 3.20
C ASN A 102 7.14 -19.94 1.80
N ASP A 103 6.30 -19.51 0.88
CA ASP A 103 6.39 -19.97 -0.50
C ASP A 103 7.35 -19.10 -1.28
N SER A 104 7.88 -19.63 -2.36
CA SER A 104 8.77 -18.86 -3.23
C SER A 104 8.02 -17.73 -3.90
N ILE A 105 8.78 -16.76 -4.43
CA ILE A 105 8.17 -15.66 -5.13
C ILE A 105 7.47 -16.14 -6.42
N GLU A 106 8.02 -17.17 -7.05
CA GLU A 106 7.38 -17.73 -8.24
C GLU A 106 6.01 -18.33 -7.90
N GLN A 107 5.93 -19.04 -6.79
CA GLN A 107 4.67 -19.64 -6.37
C GLN A 107 3.64 -18.61 -6.02
N ASN A 108 4.06 -17.47 -5.51
CA ASN A 108 3.17 -16.38 -5.11
C ASN A 108 2.82 -15.45 -6.26
N PHE A 109 3.47 -15.58 -7.42
CA PHE A 109 3.34 -14.57 -8.46
C PHE A 109 1.90 -14.31 -8.90
N PRO A 110 1.02 -15.32 -9.09
CA PRO A 110 -0.36 -15.01 -9.52
C PRO A 110 -1.08 -14.09 -8.51
N ARG A 111 -0.81 -14.25 -7.24
CA ARG A 111 -1.41 -13.41 -6.21
C ARG A 111 -0.76 -12.04 -6.20
N LEU A 112 0.57 -12.01 -6.32
CA LEU A 112 1.31 -10.76 -6.34
C LEU A 112 0.97 -9.92 -7.56
N PHE A 113 0.62 -10.57 -8.67
CA PHE A 113 0.17 -9.86 -9.85
C PHE A 113 -1.06 -9.01 -9.55
N LEU A 114 -2.01 -9.58 -8.80
CA LEU A 114 -3.22 -8.84 -8.43
C LEU A 114 -2.91 -7.69 -7.46
N TYR A 115 -2.05 -7.94 -6.49
CA TYR A 115 -1.62 -6.88 -5.59
C TYR A 115 -0.93 -5.76 -6.35
N ALA A 116 -0.05 -6.11 -7.28
CA ALA A 116 0.68 -5.11 -8.04
C ALA A 116 -0.28 -4.22 -8.84
N ASN A 117 -1.24 -4.84 -9.53
CA ASN A 117 -2.21 -4.07 -10.29
C ASN A 117 -3.01 -3.14 -9.40
N THR A 118 -3.42 -3.62 -8.24
CA THR A 118 -4.22 -2.83 -7.31
C THR A 118 -3.42 -1.66 -6.76
N PHE A 119 -2.22 -1.93 -6.28
CA PHE A 119 -1.42 -0.87 -5.66
C PHE A 119 -0.98 0.18 -6.67
N GLU A 120 -0.59 -0.25 -7.87
CA GLU A 120 -0.22 0.72 -8.88
C GLU A 120 -1.40 1.61 -9.24
N THR A 121 -2.58 1.02 -9.39
CA THR A 121 -3.78 1.77 -9.71
C THR A 121 -4.10 2.79 -8.62
N ILE A 122 -4.09 2.35 -7.37
CA ILE A 122 -4.39 3.25 -6.25
C ILE A 122 -3.42 4.41 -6.20
N LEU A 123 -2.12 4.12 -6.32
CA LEU A 123 -1.11 5.16 -6.21
C LEU A 123 -1.19 6.15 -7.36
N ARG A 124 -1.47 5.68 -8.57
CA ARG A 124 -1.58 6.58 -9.71
C ARG A 124 -2.79 7.49 -9.60
N ILE A 125 -3.90 6.96 -9.10
CA ILE A 125 -5.11 7.76 -8.96
C ILE A 125 -4.99 8.74 -7.80
N LEU A 126 -4.55 8.26 -6.65
CA LEU A 126 -4.46 9.10 -5.46
C LEU A 126 -3.35 10.12 -5.53
N ASN A 127 -2.22 9.75 -6.14
CA ASN A 127 -1.03 10.57 -6.09
C ASN A 127 -0.82 11.09 -4.66
N PRO A 128 -0.69 10.18 -3.67
CA PRO A 128 -0.70 10.59 -2.27
C PRO A 128 0.47 11.50 -1.93
N SER A 129 0.29 12.33 -0.91
CA SER A 129 1.37 13.19 -0.47
C SER A 129 2.49 12.37 0.17
N LYS A 130 2.12 11.26 0.81
CA LYS A 130 3.12 10.30 1.30
C LYS A 130 2.47 8.95 1.53
N VAL A 131 3.31 7.92 1.54
CA VAL A 131 2.90 6.55 1.85
C VAL A 131 3.59 6.14 3.14
N VAL A 132 2.82 5.61 4.09
CA VAL A 132 3.35 5.18 5.38
C VAL A 132 3.16 3.68 5.50
N CYS A 133 4.20 2.99 5.93
CA CYS A 133 4.17 1.55 6.05
C CYS A 133 5.07 1.12 7.20
N LEU A 134 4.64 0.11 7.95
CA LEU A 134 5.49 -0.46 9.00
C LEU A 134 6.44 -1.46 8.37
N THR A 135 7.71 -1.37 8.75
CA THR A 135 8.73 -2.27 8.21
C THR A 135 9.21 -3.28 9.23
N SER A 136 8.55 -3.38 10.37
CA SER A 136 8.89 -4.36 11.38
C SER A 136 8.68 -5.79 10.88
N SER A 137 7.72 -5.98 9.98
CA SER A 137 7.55 -7.26 9.31
C SER A 137 7.62 -7.03 7.82
N LYS A 138 8.37 -7.89 7.13
CA LYS A 138 8.57 -7.77 5.70
C LYS A 138 7.63 -8.72 4.97
N THR A 139 6.81 -8.18 4.08
CA THR A 139 5.92 -8.99 3.27
C THR A 139 6.09 -8.59 1.82
N TYR A 140 5.72 -9.50 0.91
CA TYR A 140 5.77 -9.20 -0.51
C TYR A 140 4.85 -8.03 -0.86
N GLN A 141 3.70 -7.95 -0.19
CA GLN A 141 2.74 -6.87 -0.44
C GLN A 141 3.34 -5.50 -0.13
N LYS A 142 4.00 -5.39 1.02
CA LYS A 142 4.63 -4.12 1.39
C LYS A 142 5.72 -3.75 0.40
N GLU A 143 6.46 -4.75 -0.05
CA GLU A 143 7.51 -4.54 -1.04
C GLU A 143 6.94 -3.94 -2.32
N LEU A 144 5.81 -4.47 -2.79
CA LEU A 144 5.17 -3.95 -3.99
C LEU A 144 4.70 -2.51 -3.79
N LEU A 145 4.03 -2.25 -2.69
CA LEU A 145 3.52 -0.90 -2.45
C LEU A 145 4.66 0.12 -2.41
N LEU A 146 5.71 -0.19 -1.65
CA LEU A 146 6.83 0.73 -1.52
C LEU A 146 7.60 0.87 -2.84
N GLY A 147 7.70 -0.21 -3.61
CA GLY A 147 8.34 -0.16 -4.91
C GLY A 147 7.63 0.77 -5.86
N PHE A 148 6.32 0.67 -5.96
CA PHE A 148 5.55 1.56 -6.80
C PHE A 148 5.61 3.00 -6.32
N ALA A 149 5.56 3.21 -5.00
CA ALA A 149 5.67 4.55 -4.45
C ALA A 149 7.00 5.18 -4.84
N LYS A 150 8.07 4.40 -4.76
CA LYS A 150 9.40 4.89 -5.15
C LYS A 150 9.44 5.24 -6.63
N ASP A 151 8.89 4.36 -7.48
CA ASP A 151 8.89 4.59 -8.92
C ASP A 151 8.11 5.84 -9.30
N LEU A 152 7.07 6.16 -8.54
CA LEU A 152 6.24 7.32 -8.79
C LEU A 152 6.72 8.57 -8.06
N ASN A 153 7.89 8.48 -7.44
CA ASN A 153 8.50 9.58 -6.68
C ASN A 153 7.62 10.08 -5.53
N THR A 154 6.86 9.18 -4.94
CA THR A 154 6.04 9.50 -3.78
C THR A 154 6.89 9.42 -2.53
N LYS A 155 6.69 10.37 -1.62
CA LYS A 155 7.39 10.35 -0.34
C LYS A 155 7.00 9.10 0.45
N ILE A 156 7.98 8.45 1.06
CA ILE A 156 7.74 7.24 1.86
C ILE A 156 8.20 7.49 3.29
N GLU A 157 7.36 7.09 4.22
CA GLU A 157 7.70 7.18 5.64
C GLU A 157 7.56 5.79 6.24
N CYS A 158 8.62 5.30 6.87
CA CYS A 158 8.64 3.95 7.44
C CYS A 158 8.60 4.01 8.96
N TRP A 159 7.87 3.08 9.55
CA TRP A 159 7.68 3.01 11.00
C TRP A 159 8.06 1.65 11.56
#